data_25c140427dcad742a1d013d33ecfd1e6
#
_entry.id   25c140427dcad742a1d013d33ecfd1e6
#
_cell.length_a   1.000
_cell.length_b   1.000
_cell.length_c   1.000
_cell.angle_alpha   90.00
_cell.angle_beta   90.00
_cell.angle_gamma   90.00
#
_symmetry.space_group_name_H-M   'P 1'
#
loop_
_entity.id
_entity.type
_entity.pdbx_description
1 polymer ?
#
loop_
_entity_poly.entity_id
_entity_poly.type
_entity_poly.pdbx_seq_one_letter_code
_entity_poly.pdbx_strand_id
1 'polypeptide(L)'
;MKDKREFRTGRGLRWWYVIFAAAVILIPASLYFDAGMKAWVVQHQSSGARTFMQAVSRFGDWPEHVVLGLVLACIAYWRGNKRWTRIFAAMLVACALAGISARVVKVATGRARPNVQTEAGWNGPRLSARYNAFPSGHTAASTAFFATLAFASWRIGLGFLAIPLLIAFSRMYVAAHHLSDVVGAALIGVGVAYFMAQRLPGPIENRESKIEI
;
A
#
# COMPACT_ATOMS: atom_id res chain seq x y z
N MET A 1 -38.35 2.99 -7.00
CA MET A 1 -36.96 3.48 -7.12
C MET A 1 -36.19 3.12 -5.84
N LYS A 2 -35.89 1.80 -5.63
CA LYS A 2 -35.13 1.31 -4.48
C LYS A 2 -33.68 1.76 -4.58
N ASP A 3 -33.19 2.31 -3.53
CA ASP A 3 -32.04 3.19 -3.40
C ASP A 3 -30.72 2.51 -3.84
N LYS A 4 -30.10 3.01 -4.91
CA LYS A 4 -28.74 2.63 -5.33
C LYS A 4 -27.70 2.87 -4.22
N ARG A 5 -28.06 3.57 -3.14
CA ARG A 5 -27.22 3.79 -1.95
C ARG A 5 -27.14 2.54 -1.06
N GLU A 6 -28.25 1.82 -0.85
CA GLU A 6 -28.25 0.60 -0.02
C GLU A 6 -27.39 -0.52 -0.64
N PHE A 7 -27.39 -0.64 -1.98
CA PHE A 7 -26.58 -1.65 -2.66
C PHE A 7 -25.07 -1.33 -2.65
N ARG A 8 -24.69 -0.05 -2.53
CA ARG A 8 -23.28 0.39 -2.33
C ARG A 8 -22.80 0.19 -0.90
N THR A 9 -23.65 0.41 0.10
CA THR A 9 -23.29 0.24 1.52
C THR A 9 -23.07 -1.22 1.89
N GLY A 10 -23.91 -2.13 1.43
CA GLY A 10 -23.75 -3.57 1.73
C GLY A 10 -22.48 -4.19 1.12
N ARG A 11 -22.10 -3.78 -0.10
CA ARG A 11 -20.82 -4.21 -0.72
C ARG A 11 -19.61 -3.59 0.00
N GLY A 12 -19.72 -2.34 0.46
CA GLY A 12 -18.68 -1.66 1.19
C GLY A 12 -18.33 -2.37 2.50
N LEU A 13 -19.36 -2.75 3.26
CA LEU A 13 -19.17 -3.41 4.54
C LEU A 13 -18.50 -4.80 4.40
N ARG A 14 -18.85 -5.57 3.38
CA ARG A 14 -18.26 -6.89 3.11
C ARG A 14 -16.73 -6.83 2.91
N TRP A 15 -16.21 -5.85 2.20
CA TRP A 15 -14.76 -5.71 1.99
C TRP A 15 -14.01 -5.35 3.25
N TRP A 16 -14.59 -4.57 4.16
CA TRP A 16 -13.97 -4.30 5.47
C TRP A 16 -13.86 -5.56 6.31
N TYR A 17 -14.86 -6.44 6.28
CA TYR A 17 -14.75 -7.76 6.94
C TYR A 17 -13.65 -8.62 6.32
N VAL A 18 -13.50 -8.62 4.99
CA VAL A 18 -12.42 -9.35 4.31
C VAL A 18 -11.05 -8.81 4.73
N ILE A 19 -10.87 -7.48 4.74
CA ILE A 19 -9.62 -6.85 5.17
C ILE A 19 -9.33 -7.17 6.64
N PHE A 20 -10.33 -7.10 7.49
CA PHE A 20 -10.18 -7.44 8.92
C PHE A 20 -9.82 -8.92 9.12
N ALA A 21 -10.53 -9.84 8.48
CA ALA A 21 -10.23 -11.27 8.54
C ALA A 21 -8.81 -11.57 8.00
N ALA A 22 -8.42 -10.93 6.90
CA ALA A 22 -7.05 -11.04 6.38
C ALA A 22 -6.03 -10.52 7.40
N ALA A 23 -6.30 -9.42 8.10
CA ALA A 23 -5.40 -8.90 9.13
C ALA A 23 -5.25 -9.88 10.30
N VAL A 24 -6.36 -10.47 10.78
CA VAL A 24 -6.35 -11.44 11.88
C VAL A 24 -5.56 -12.70 11.55
N ILE A 25 -5.52 -13.11 10.28
CA ILE A 25 -4.80 -14.30 9.84
C ILE A 25 -3.37 -13.96 9.45
N LEU A 26 -3.18 -12.96 8.58
CA LEU A 26 -1.88 -12.69 7.95
C LEU A 26 -0.88 -12.06 8.90
N ILE A 27 -1.32 -11.22 9.86
CA ILE A 27 -0.37 -10.59 10.80
C ILE A 27 0.26 -11.64 11.73
N PRO A 28 -0.50 -12.50 12.43
CA PRO A 28 0.11 -13.54 13.27
C PRO A 28 0.97 -14.52 12.45
N ALA A 29 0.49 -14.95 11.28
CA ALA A 29 1.27 -15.83 10.41
C ALA A 29 2.60 -15.18 10.00
N SER A 30 2.57 -13.92 9.58
CA SER A 30 3.80 -13.21 9.19
C SER A 30 4.76 -12.98 10.36
N LEU A 31 4.25 -12.73 11.57
CA LEU A 31 5.06 -12.65 12.79
C LEU A 31 5.79 -13.97 13.07
N TYR A 32 5.09 -15.08 12.90
CA TYR A 32 5.68 -16.42 13.06
C TYR A 32 6.82 -16.65 12.06
N PHE A 33 6.67 -16.22 10.83
CA PHE A 33 7.67 -16.42 9.77
C PHE A 33 8.77 -15.34 9.71
N ASP A 34 8.76 -14.32 10.55
CA ASP A 34 9.74 -13.22 10.53
C ASP A 34 11.18 -13.70 10.64
N ALA A 35 11.46 -14.61 11.57
CA ALA A 35 12.81 -15.15 11.78
C ALA A 35 13.27 -16.01 10.59
N GLY A 36 12.39 -16.86 10.07
CA GLY A 36 12.69 -17.69 8.90
C GLY A 36 12.97 -16.87 7.66
N MET A 37 12.14 -15.84 7.39
CA MET A 37 12.35 -14.94 6.27
C MET A 37 13.66 -14.16 6.40
N LYS A 38 14.00 -13.67 7.60
CA LYS A 38 15.28 -12.99 7.85
C LYS A 38 16.45 -13.92 7.57
N ALA A 39 16.41 -15.17 8.07
CA ALA A 39 17.45 -16.16 7.84
C ALA A 39 17.60 -16.47 6.35
N TRP A 40 16.49 -16.69 5.67
CA TRP A 40 16.49 -16.94 4.22
C TRP A 40 17.13 -15.79 3.43
N VAL A 41 16.75 -14.55 3.73
CA VAL A 41 17.34 -13.36 3.09
C VAL A 41 18.84 -13.31 3.32
N VAL A 42 19.34 -13.52 4.56
CA VAL A 42 20.75 -13.49 4.86
C VAL A 42 21.53 -14.55 4.07
N GLN A 43 20.98 -15.75 3.93
CA GLN A 43 21.61 -16.86 3.20
C GLN A 43 21.67 -16.62 1.68
N HIS A 44 20.69 -15.86 1.12
CA HIS A 44 20.57 -15.64 -0.34
C HIS A 44 20.98 -14.23 -0.78
N GLN A 45 21.57 -13.43 0.11
CA GLN A 45 22.07 -12.10 -0.24
C GLN A 45 23.33 -12.21 -1.10
N SER A 46 23.33 -11.48 -2.22
CA SER A 46 24.53 -11.17 -2.99
C SER A 46 24.71 -9.66 -3.13
N SER A 47 25.93 -9.20 -3.38
CA SER A 47 26.22 -7.77 -3.53
C SER A 47 25.43 -7.13 -4.67
N GLY A 48 25.36 -7.78 -5.83
CA GLY A 48 24.61 -7.30 -6.98
C GLY A 48 23.09 -7.23 -6.71
N ALA A 49 22.52 -8.30 -6.14
CA ALA A 49 21.10 -8.31 -5.79
C ALA A 49 20.79 -7.26 -4.73
N ARG A 50 21.66 -7.04 -3.75
CA ARG A 50 21.49 -6.00 -2.75
C ARG A 50 21.47 -4.61 -3.35
N THR A 51 22.39 -4.30 -4.28
CA THR A 51 22.42 -3.02 -5.00
C THR A 51 21.14 -2.80 -5.80
N PHE A 52 20.68 -3.82 -6.53
CA PHE A 52 19.40 -3.76 -7.25
C PHE A 52 18.23 -3.52 -6.31
N MET A 53 18.13 -4.26 -5.19
CA MET A 53 17.05 -4.10 -4.22
C MET A 53 17.12 -2.76 -3.49
N GLN A 54 18.29 -2.17 -3.30
CA GLN A 54 18.42 -0.79 -2.81
C GLN A 54 17.85 0.22 -3.79
N ALA A 55 18.10 0.06 -5.10
CA ALA A 55 17.52 0.91 -6.13
C ALA A 55 15.98 0.77 -6.15
N VAL A 56 15.45 -0.46 -6.16
CA VAL A 56 14.00 -0.72 -6.06
C VAL A 56 13.42 -0.07 -4.81
N SER A 57 14.08 -0.21 -3.67
CA SER A 57 13.65 0.38 -2.40
C SER A 57 13.57 1.90 -2.46
N ARG A 58 14.52 2.56 -3.15
CA ARG A 58 14.52 4.01 -3.35
C ARG A 58 13.32 4.47 -4.17
N PHE A 59 13.00 3.78 -5.27
CA PHE A 59 11.79 4.06 -6.05
C PHE A 59 10.48 3.80 -5.29
N GLY A 60 10.52 3.06 -4.19
CA GLY A 60 9.38 2.82 -3.31
C GLY A 60 9.10 3.94 -2.31
N ASP A 61 9.91 4.98 -2.26
CA ASP A 61 9.69 6.08 -1.35
C ASP A 61 8.53 6.97 -1.83
N TRP A 62 7.96 7.74 -0.91
CA TRP A 62 6.76 8.55 -1.20
C TRP A 62 6.98 9.67 -2.23
N PRO A 63 8.16 10.33 -2.32
CA PRO A 63 8.36 11.40 -3.31
C PRO A 63 8.21 10.93 -4.75
N GLU A 64 8.71 9.73 -5.07
CA GLU A 64 8.64 9.14 -6.41
C GLU A 64 7.19 8.88 -6.82
N HIS A 65 6.36 8.40 -5.88
CA HIS A 65 4.92 8.22 -6.10
C HIS A 65 4.19 9.56 -6.30
N VAL A 66 4.59 10.59 -5.55
CA VAL A 66 4.03 11.94 -5.70
C VAL A 66 4.35 12.50 -7.08
N VAL A 67 5.61 12.44 -7.50
CA VAL A 67 6.02 12.92 -8.83
C VAL A 67 5.26 12.16 -9.92
N LEU A 68 5.23 10.83 -9.87
CA LEU A 68 4.51 10.01 -10.84
C LEU A 68 3.01 10.36 -10.89
N GLY A 69 2.38 10.44 -9.73
CA GLY A 69 0.95 10.74 -9.62
C GLY A 69 0.60 12.14 -10.13
N LEU A 70 1.43 13.15 -9.84
CA LEU A 70 1.25 14.51 -10.35
C LEU A 70 1.40 14.57 -11.87
N VAL A 71 2.44 13.93 -12.43
CA VAL A 71 2.65 13.88 -13.89
C VAL A 71 1.45 13.24 -14.58
N LEU A 72 0.98 12.08 -14.08
CA LEU A 72 -0.18 11.39 -14.63
C LEU A 72 -1.47 12.22 -14.51
N ALA A 73 -1.67 12.90 -13.37
CA ALA A 73 -2.83 13.77 -13.15
C ALA A 73 -2.81 14.98 -14.10
N CYS A 74 -1.64 15.62 -14.27
CA CYS A 74 -1.48 16.74 -15.20
C CYS A 74 -1.75 16.32 -16.65
N ILE A 75 -1.19 15.19 -17.10
CA ILE A 75 -1.43 14.67 -18.46
C ILE A 75 -2.92 14.38 -18.67
N ALA A 76 -3.57 13.73 -17.69
CA ALA A 76 -5.00 13.43 -17.78
C ALA A 76 -5.86 14.71 -17.80
N TYR A 77 -5.48 15.71 -17.02
CA TYR A 77 -6.13 17.02 -16.97
C TYR A 77 -6.02 17.76 -18.32
N TRP A 78 -4.81 17.84 -18.88
CA TRP A 78 -4.58 18.50 -20.18
C TRP A 78 -5.32 17.79 -21.32
N ARG A 79 -5.49 16.48 -21.23
CA ARG A 79 -6.31 15.71 -22.19
C ARG A 79 -7.81 15.82 -21.93
N GLY A 80 -8.26 16.64 -20.98
CA GLY A 80 -9.67 16.80 -20.62
C GLY A 80 -10.31 15.57 -19.97
N ASN A 81 -9.51 14.58 -19.58
CA ASN A 81 -10.01 13.32 -19.03
C ASN A 81 -10.27 13.40 -17.53
N LYS A 82 -11.43 13.95 -17.16
CA LYS A 82 -11.86 14.16 -15.78
C LYS A 82 -11.84 12.87 -14.91
N ARG A 83 -12.11 11.70 -15.54
CA ARG A 83 -12.10 10.43 -14.81
C ARG A 83 -10.69 10.08 -14.35
N TRP A 84 -9.72 10.05 -15.27
CA TRP A 84 -8.33 9.70 -14.94
C TRP A 84 -7.68 10.72 -14.04
N THR A 85 -7.96 12.02 -14.22
CA THR A 85 -7.49 13.07 -13.30
C THR A 85 -7.92 12.78 -11.87
N ARG A 86 -9.20 12.40 -11.65
CA ARG A 86 -9.72 12.05 -10.33
C ARG A 86 -9.08 10.77 -9.76
N ILE A 87 -8.83 9.76 -10.61
CA ILE A 87 -8.17 8.52 -10.20
C ILE A 87 -6.75 8.83 -9.73
N PHE A 88 -5.96 9.55 -10.51
CA PHE A 88 -4.58 9.88 -10.15
C PHE A 88 -4.50 10.81 -8.92
N ALA A 89 -5.40 11.76 -8.78
CA ALA A 89 -5.52 12.55 -7.56
C ALA A 89 -5.86 11.68 -6.33
N ALA A 90 -6.77 10.71 -6.47
CA ALA A 90 -7.11 9.78 -5.40
C ALA A 90 -5.93 8.87 -5.01
N MET A 91 -5.10 8.44 -5.99
CA MET A 91 -3.87 7.69 -5.73
C MET A 91 -2.88 8.50 -4.88
N LEU A 92 -2.72 9.79 -5.16
CA LEU A 92 -1.87 10.71 -4.37
C LEU A 92 -2.39 10.85 -2.93
N VAL A 93 -3.69 11.08 -2.77
CA VAL A 93 -4.31 11.19 -1.45
C VAL A 93 -4.18 9.86 -0.68
N ALA A 94 -4.40 8.73 -1.34
CA ALA A 94 -4.23 7.42 -0.73
C ALA A 94 -2.79 7.17 -0.26
N CYS A 95 -1.80 7.53 -1.08
CA CYS A 95 -0.38 7.45 -0.73
C CYS A 95 -0.08 8.26 0.54
N ALA A 96 -0.53 9.51 0.61
CA ALA A 96 -0.33 10.38 1.76
C ALA A 96 -1.01 9.84 3.02
N LEU A 97 -2.28 9.44 2.93
CA LEU A 97 -3.03 8.90 4.07
C LEU A 97 -2.40 7.61 4.60
N ALA A 98 -1.97 6.69 3.73
CA ALA A 98 -1.31 5.46 4.15
C ALA A 98 0.06 5.73 4.78
N GLY A 99 0.82 6.68 4.24
CA GLY A 99 2.10 7.11 4.83
C GLY A 99 1.93 7.71 6.23
N ILE A 100 0.94 8.58 6.42
CA ILE A 100 0.59 9.18 7.72
C ILE A 100 0.14 8.09 8.70
N SER A 101 -0.78 7.21 8.29
CA SER A 101 -1.26 6.10 9.13
C SER A 101 -0.12 5.19 9.57
N ALA A 102 0.77 4.82 8.62
CA ALA A 102 1.95 4.04 8.93
C ALA A 102 2.89 4.77 9.90
N ARG A 103 3.04 6.09 9.78
CA ARG A 103 3.88 6.89 10.69
C ARG A 103 3.33 6.89 12.11
N VAL A 104 2.03 7.07 12.28
CA VAL A 104 1.37 7.04 13.59
C VAL A 104 1.57 5.68 14.29
N VAL A 105 1.27 4.58 13.58
CA VAL A 105 1.43 3.23 14.12
C VAL A 105 2.90 2.94 14.43
N LYS A 106 3.82 3.37 13.57
CA LYS A 106 5.27 3.22 13.73
C LYS A 106 5.78 3.84 15.01
N VAL A 107 5.37 5.06 15.30
CA VAL A 107 5.76 5.75 16.54
C VAL A 107 5.16 5.05 17.74
N ALA A 108 3.90 4.64 17.67
CA ALA A 108 3.20 3.99 18.78
C ALA A 108 3.78 2.62 19.15
N THR A 109 4.22 1.85 18.16
CA THR A 109 4.71 0.47 18.38
C THR A 109 6.18 0.39 18.76
N GLY A 110 7.02 1.29 18.26
CA GLY A 110 8.45 1.33 18.55
C GLY A 110 9.17 0.01 18.25
N ARG A 111 8.82 -0.65 17.15
CA ARG A 111 9.42 -1.94 16.79
C ARG A 111 10.86 -1.76 16.30
N ALA A 112 11.78 -2.58 16.84
CA ALA A 112 13.17 -2.60 16.41
C ALA A 112 13.31 -3.13 14.96
N ARG A 113 14.22 -2.54 14.17
CA ARG A 113 14.53 -3.03 12.83
C ARG A 113 15.36 -4.31 12.87
N PRO A 114 15.35 -5.15 11.80
CA PRO A 114 16.12 -6.40 11.75
C PRO A 114 17.63 -6.25 11.99
N ASN A 115 18.19 -5.08 11.69
CA ASN A 115 19.61 -4.76 11.85
C ASN A 115 19.96 -4.14 13.21
N VAL A 116 18.99 -3.98 14.12
CA VAL A 116 19.22 -3.44 15.46
C VAL A 116 19.31 -4.61 16.43
N GLN A 117 20.43 -4.67 17.14
CA GLN A 117 20.61 -5.62 18.25
C GLN A 117 19.90 -5.06 19.49
N THR A 118 18.89 -5.75 19.96
CA THR A 118 18.12 -5.40 21.16
C THR A 118 17.43 -6.64 21.72
N GLU A 119 17.29 -6.72 23.03
CA GLU A 119 16.57 -7.79 23.71
C GLU A 119 15.07 -7.69 23.49
N ALA A 120 14.53 -6.46 23.47
CA ALA A 120 13.12 -6.21 23.26
C ALA A 120 12.82 -5.86 21.79
N GLY A 121 12.06 -6.71 21.10
CA GLY A 121 11.62 -6.45 19.72
C GLY A 121 10.64 -5.28 19.60
N TRP A 122 9.82 -5.06 20.62
CA TRP A 122 8.79 -4.01 20.71
C TRP A 122 9.07 -3.12 21.92
N ASN A 123 9.20 -1.82 21.70
CA ASN A 123 9.71 -0.88 22.72
C ASN A 123 8.70 0.23 23.09
N GLY A 124 7.45 0.12 22.63
CA GLY A 124 6.45 1.16 22.85
C GLY A 124 6.76 2.45 22.09
N PRO A 125 6.16 3.58 22.49
CA PRO A 125 6.30 4.82 21.75
C PRO A 125 7.75 5.29 21.62
N ARG A 126 8.24 5.39 20.38
CA ARG A 126 9.62 5.80 20.06
C ARG A 126 9.67 6.64 18.78
N LEU A 127 10.46 7.70 18.80
CA LEU A 127 10.70 8.56 17.62
C LEU A 127 11.96 8.16 16.83
N SER A 128 12.86 7.39 17.43
CA SER A 128 14.13 6.98 16.83
C SER A 128 13.91 6.08 15.61
N ALA A 129 14.63 6.34 14.52
CA ALA A 129 14.56 5.56 13.28
C ALA A 129 14.94 4.07 13.47
N ARG A 130 15.73 3.73 14.49
CA ARG A 130 16.10 2.35 14.84
C ARG A 130 14.90 1.50 15.26
N TYR A 131 13.91 2.14 15.88
CA TYR A 131 12.71 1.50 16.43
C TYR A 131 11.46 1.80 15.59
N ASN A 132 11.63 2.16 14.34
CA ASN A 132 10.55 2.49 13.42
C ASN A 132 10.35 1.40 12.35
N ALA A 133 10.34 0.11 12.74
CA ALA A 133 10.16 -0.97 11.79
C ALA A 133 8.70 -1.17 11.39
N PHE A 134 7.78 -1.33 12.35
CA PHE A 134 6.38 -1.67 12.04
C PHE A 134 5.45 -0.45 12.02
N PRO A 135 4.65 -0.33 11.00
CA PRO A 135 4.67 -0.99 9.71
C PRO A 135 5.63 -0.30 8.70
N SER A 136 5.92 -0.93 7.56
CA SER A 136 6.75 -0.36 6.51
C SER A 136 6.07 0.82 5.80
N GLY A 137 6.64 2.04 5.92
CA GLY A 137 6.07 3.23 5.27
C GLY A 137 6.09 3.14 3.74
N HIS A 138 7.20 2.66 3.14
CA HIS A 138 7.32 2.45 1.70
C HIS A 138 6.25 1.50 1.17
N THR A 139 6.07 0.36 1.85
CA THR A 139 5.06 -0.63 1.45
C THR A 139 3.64 -0.07 1.61
N ALA A 140 3.33 0.63 2.71
CA ALA A 140 2.01 1.21 2.90
C ALA A 140 1.66 2.24 1.81
N ALA A 141 2.57 3.18 1.54
CA ALA A 141 2.39 4.24 0.55
C ALA A 141 2.26 3.67 -0.88
N SER A 142 3.18 2.78 -1.28
CA SER A 142 3.15 2.16 -2.61
C SER A 142 1.93 1.26 -2.80
N THR A 143 1.57 0.46 -1.79
CA THR A 143 0.37 -0.38 -1.86
C THR A 143 -0.88 0.47 -2.00
N ALA A 144 -1.03 1.54 -1.20
CA ALA A 144 -2.19 2.43 -1.30
C ALA A 144 -2.27 3.09 -2.67
N PHE A 145 -1.15 3.57 -3.21
CA PHE A 145 -1.08 4.19 -4.52
C PHE A 145 -1.56 3.24 -5.63
N PHE A 146 -0.95 2.08 -5.76
CA PHE A 146 -1.27 1.15 -6.85
C PHE A 146 -2.57 0.38 -6.64
N ALA A 147 -2.95 0.06 -5.39
CA ALA A 147 -4.22 -0.58 -5.12
C ALA A 147 -5.41 0.36 -5.39
N THR A 148 -5.26 1.69 -5.22
CA THR A 148 -6.29 2.66 -5.62
C THR A 148 -6.54 2.58 -7.13
N LEU A 149 -5.49 2.44 -7.94
CA LEU A 149 -5.61 2.22 -9.38
C LEU A 149 -6.32 0.88 -9.67
N ALA A 150 -5.96 -0.19 -8.97
CA ALA A 150 -6.57 -1.51 -9.16
C ALA A 150 -8.07 -1.51 -8.83
N PHE A 151 -8.49 -0.83 -7.76
CA PHE A 151 -9.91 -0.67 -7.43
C PHE A 151 -10.67 0.22 -8.41
N ALA A 152 -10.01 1.24 -8.97
CA ALA A 152 -10.61 2.14 -9.95
C ALA A 152 -10.67 1.55 -11.36
N SER A 153 -9.69 0.73 -11.72
CA SER A 153 -9.53 0.08 -13.03
C SER A 153 -8.78 -1.24 -12.88
N TRP A 154 -9.51 -2.33 -12.55
CA TRP A 154 -8.91 -3.61 -12.22
C TRP A 154 -8.01 -4.18 -13.33
N ARG A 155 -8.41 -4.04 -14.61
CA ARG A 155 -7.65 -4.55 -15.77
C ARG A 155 -6.26 -3.94 -15.87
N ILE A 156 -6.15 -2.64 -15.59
CA ILE A 156 -4.89 -1.92 -15.63
C ILE A 156 -4.15 -2.10 -14.30
N GLY A 157 -4.85 -1.88 -13.19
CA GLY A 157 -4.25 -1.81 -11.87
C GLY A 157 -3.65 -3.13 -11.38
N LEU A 158 -4.24 -4.28 -11.75
CA LEU A 158 -3.67 -5.59 -11.35
C LEU A 158 -2.24 -5.77 -11.85
N GLY A 159 -1.94 -5.37 -13.09
CA GLY A 159 -0.57 -5.45 -13.63
C GLY A 159 0.44 -4.62 -12.83
N PHE A 160 0.00 -3.50 -12.27
CA PHE A 160 0.86 -2.63 -11.48
C PHE A 160 1.02 -3.07 -10.01
N LEU A 161 0.26 -4.04 -9.49
CA LEU A 161 0.44 -4.55 -8.14
C LEU A 161 1.77 -5.31 -7.94
N ALA A 162 2.42 -5.73 -9.00
CA ALA A 162 3.78 -6.27 -8.93
C ALA A 162 4.79 -5.25 -8.35
N ILE A 163 4.56 -3.94 -8.56
CA ILE A 163 5.44 -2.87 -8.08
C ILE A 163 5.48 -2.81 -6.54
N PRO A 164 4.35 -2.64 -5.82
CA PRO A 164 4.38 -2.63 -4.37
C PRO A 164 4.82 -3.97 -3.76
N LEU A 165 4.59 -5.11 -4.41
CA LEU A 165 5.13 -6.40 -3.97
C LEU A 165 6.66 -6.43 -4.06
N LEU A 166 7.23 -5.96 -5.17
CA LEU A 166 8.68 -5.86 -5.35
C LEU A 166 9.29 -4.87 -4.34
N ILE A 167 8.64 -3.72 -4.10
CA ILE A 167 9.07 -2.76 -3.08
C ILE A 167 9.03 -3.42 -1.70
N ALA A 168 7.95 -4.12 -1.32
CA ALA A 168 7.83 -4.83 -0.05
C ALA A 168 8.96 -5.84 0.13
N PHE A 169 9.24 -6.66 -0.89
CA PHE A 169 10.35 -7.61 -0.88
C PHE A 169 11.70 -6.91 -0.74
N SER A 170 11.92 -5.81 -1.46
CA SER A 170 13.16 -5.03 -1.37
C SER A 170 13.44 -4.55 0.05
N ARG A 171 12.39 -4.14 0.81
CA ARG A 171 12.53 -3.68 2.19
C ARG A 171 12.98 -4.78 3.15
N MET A 172 12.58 -6.01 2.92
CA MET A 172 13.07 -7.17 3.66
C MET A 172 14.50 -7.51 3.24
N TYR A 173 14.76 -7.52 1.95
CA TYR A 173 16.07 -7.88 1.39
C TYR A 173 17.20 -6.94 1.84
N VAL A 174 16.93 -5.65 2.01
CA VAL A 174 17.90 -4.68 2.54
C VAL A 174 17.93 -4.63 4.08
N ALA A 175 17.31 -5.58 4.76
CA ALA A 175 17.23 -5.68 6.23
C ALA A 175 16.65 -4.42 6.91
N ALA A 176 15.75 -3.70 6.25
CA ALA A 176 15.08 -2.55 6.82
C ALA A 176 13.80 -2.90 7.58
N HIS A 177 13.14 -3.99 7.19
CA HIS A 177 11.85 -4.43 7.72
C HIS A 177 11.75 -5.95 7.83
N HIS A 178 10.93 -6.42 8.76
CA HIS A 178 10.51 -7.81 8.89
C HIS A 178 9.36 -8.12 7.90
N LEU A 179 9.04 -9.41 7.72
CA LEU A 179 7.91 -9.83 6.88
C LEU A 179 6.59 -9.24 7.41
N SER A 180 6.35 -9.30 8.71
CA SER A 180 5.13 -8.76 9.30
C SER A 180 5.01 -7.24 9.20
N ASP A 181 6.14 -6.50 9.11
CA ASP A 181 6.11 -5.05 8.86
C ASP A 181 5.56 -4.72 7.48
N VAL A 182 5.91 -5.50 6.47
CA VAL A 182 5.43 -5.29 5.09
C VAL A 182 4.02 -5.81 4.89
N VAL A 183 3.65 -6.92 5.55
CA VAL A 183 2.28 -7.45 5.52
C VAL A 183 1.32 -6.47 6.20
N GLY A 184 1.62 -6.00 7.41
CA GLY A 184 0.80 -5.01 8.11
C GLY A 184 0.68 -3.70 7.31
N ALA A 185 1.77 -3.27 6.66
CA ALA A 185 1.78 -2.10 5.80
C ALA A 185 0.90 -2.28 4.55
N ALA A 186 0.95 -3.45 3.91
CA ALA A 186 0.11 -3.75 2.76
C ALA A 186 -1.38 -3.73 3.12
N LEU A 187 -1.75 -4.27 4.27
CA LEU A 187 -3.14 -4.23 4.77
C LEU A 187 -3.62 -2.80 5.02
N ILE A 188 -2.79 -1.95 5.63
CA ILE A 188 -3.08 -0.51 5.77
C ILE A 188 -3.27 0.13 4.38
N GLY A 189 -2.34 -0.14 3.45
CA GLY A 189 -2.41 0.38 2.09
C GLY A 189 -3.67 -0.02 1.34
N VAL A 190 -4.05 -1.31 1.40
CA VAL A 190 -5.28 -1.82 0.78
C VAL A 190 -6.52 -1.19 1.43
N GLY A 191 -6.56 -1.06 2.76
CA GLY A 191 -7.67 -0.44 3.47
C GLY A 191 -7.87 1.02 3.05
N VAL A 192 -6.78 1.80 3.00
CA VAL A 192 -6.81 3.20 2.54
C VAL A 192 -7.22 3.29 1.07
N ALA A 193 -6.66 2.44 0.20
CA ALA A 193 -7.00 2.40 -1.22
C ALA A 193 -8.49 2.09 -1.43
N TYR A 194 -9.02 1.12 -0.69
CA TYR A 194 -10.43 0.78 -0.75
C TYR A 194 -11.32 1.93 -0.29
N PHE A 195 -10.97 2.59 0.82
CA PHE A 195 -11.66 3.78 1.31
C PHE A 195 -11.68 4.90 0.25
N MET A 196 -10.58 5.15 -0.43
CA MET A 196 -10.49 6.15 -1.49
C MET A 196 -11.29 5.75 -2.74
N ALA A 197 -11.23 4.48 -3.13
CA ALA A 197 -11.95 3.98 -4.29
C ALA A 197 -13.48 4.11 -4.15
N GLN A 198 -14.02 3.98 -2.94
CA GLN A 198 -15.46 4.22 -2.67
C GLN A 198 -15.92 5.65 -2.98
N ARG A 199 -15.01 6.61 -2.99
CA ARG A 199 -15.27 8.02 -3.28
C ARG A 199 -15.09 8.40 -4.75
N LEU A 200 -14.49 7.49 -5.53
CA LEU A 200 -14.40 7.68 -6.98
C LEU A 200 -15.75 7.45 -7.63
N PRO A 201 -16.10 8.24 -8.67
CA PRO A 201 -17.28 7.95 -9.48
C PRO A 201 -17.13 6.56 -10.08
N GLY A 202 -18.19 5.77 -10.01
CA GLY A 202 -18.25 4.44 -10.61
C GLY A 202 -17.84 4.44 -12.09
N PRO A 203 -17.58 3.27 -12.69
CA PRO A 203 -17.38 3.18 -14.14
C PRO A 203 -18.52 3.91 -14.83
N ILE A 204 -18.20 4.72 -15.82
CA ILE A 204 -19.22 5.28 -16.72
C ILE A 204 -19.76 4.07 -17.48
N GLU A 205 -20.80 3.46 -16.93
CA GLU A 205 -21.66 2.56 -17.68
C GLU A 205 -22.24 3.43 -18.78
N ASN A 206 -22.03 3.03 -20.03
CA ASN A 206 -22.33 3.80 -21.22
C ASN A 206 -23.65 4.56 -21.07
N ARG A 207 -23.57 5.89 -20.96
CA ARG A 207 -24.76 6.76 -21.07
C ARG A 207 -25.32 6.81 -22.49
N GLU A 208 -24.66 6.12 -23.42
CA GLU A 208 -25.07 6.08 -24.82
C GLU A 208 -26.25 5.13 -25.12
N SER A 209 -26.62 4.23 -24.17
CA SER A 209 -27.77 3.34 -24.33
C SER A 209 -29.11 3.92 -23.79
N LYS A 210 -29.15 5.21 -23.46
CA LYS A 210 -30.39 5.87 -22.99
C LYS A 210 -30.87 7.04 -23.90
N ILE A 211 -30.36 7.14 -25.10
CA ILE A 211 -30.90 8.02 -26.12
C ILE A 211 -31.32 7.13 -27.29
N GLU A 212 -32.26 6.26 -27.05
CA GLU A 212 -33.10 5.68 -28.08
C GLU A 212 -34.49 5.51 -27.50
N ILE A 213 -35.39 6.23 -28.12
CA ILE A 213 -36.87 6.30 -28.07
C ILE A 213 -37.41 7.32 -27.08
#